data_fae0de35c1bea6854f638650c2e4147f
#
_entry.id   fae0de35c1bea6854f638650c2e4147f
#
_cell.length_a   1.000
_cell.length_b   1.000
_cell.length_c   1.000
_cell.angle_alpha   90.00
_cell.angle_beta   90.00
_cell.angle_gamma   90.00
#
_symmetry.space_group_name_H-M   'P 1'
#
loop_
_entity.id
_entity.type
_entity.pdbx_description
1 polymer ?
#
loop_
_entity_poly.entity_id
_entity_poly.type
_entity_poly.pdbx_seq_one_letter_code
_entity_poly.pdbx_strand_id
1 'polypeptide(L)'
;MREVVHHRGSAAILPAFDDGTVALVRQYRHPTVKYLLELPAGCLDDRERPEAAAARELEEELGLVAGRLEKLCEFFVSPGFCAEKMWLYLATDLTETAQRPEDDEVIEVVRLPIKRALQMITDGEIEDAKTIIGLMLAAPRIGLSAFEPDYPGA
;
A
#
# COMPACT_ATOMS: atom_id res chain seq x y z
N MET A 1 -8.61 2.22 -33.63
CA MET A 1 -7.36 2.59 -32.95
C MET A 1 -7.60 2.35 -31.47
N ARG A 2 -6.64 1.78 -30.71
CA ARG A 2 -6.72 1.64 -29.25
C ARG A 2 -5.58 2.44 -28.66
N GLU A 3 -5.89 3.31 -27.71
CA GLU A 3 -4.90 4.03 -26.94
C GLU A 3 -4.47 3.18 -25.74
N VAL A 4 -3.16 3.12 -25.47
CA VAL A 4 -2.59 2.35 -24.39
C VAL A 4 -1.63 3.24 -23.60
N VAL A 5 -1.82 3.31 -22.30
CA VAL A 5 -0.86 3.92 -21.38
C VAL A 5 0.21 2.89 -21.06
N HIS A 6 1.44 3.12 -21.51
CA HIS A 6 2.58 2.28 -21.16
C HIS A 6 3.11 2.67 -19.79
N HIS A 7 3.37 1.66 -18.95
CA HIS A 7 3.85 1.84 -17.59
C HIS A 7 4.92 0.78 -17.25
N ARG A 8 5.94 1.15 -16.48
CA ARG A 8 7.03 0.24 -16.07
C ARG A 8 6.58 -0.77 -15.03
N GLY A 9 5.47 -0.51 -14.36
CA GLY A 9 4.99 -1.21 -13.19
C GLY A 9 5.35 -0.48 -11.91
N SER A 10 4.71 -0.86 -10.80
CA SER A 10 4.87 -0.25 -9.49
C SER A 10 4.93 -1.31 -8.41
N ALA A 11 5.63 -1.02 -7.32
CA ALA A 11 5.60 -1.82 -6.10
C ALA A 11 4.89 -1.05 -4.99
N ALA A 12 4.05 -1.76 -4.22
CA ALA A 12 3.37 -1.23 -3.05
C ALA A 12 3.65 -2.09 -1.83
N ILE A 13 3.66 -1.48 -0.64
CA ILE A 13 4.04 -2.15 0.60
C ILE A 13 3.02 -1.86 1.69
N LEU A 14 2.60 -2.88 2.44
CA LEU A 14 1.89 -2.72 3.70
C LEU A 14 2.86 -2.95 4.86
N PRO A 15 3.30 -1.92 5.55
CA PRO A 15 4.07 -2.07 6.79
C PRO A 15 3.14 -2.42 7.94
N ALA A 16 3.40 -3.57 8.57
CA ALA A 16 2.67 -4.05 9.73
C ALA A 16 3.61 -4.14 10.95
N PHE A 17 3.21 -3.50 12.04
CA PHE A 17 3.95 -3.46 13.30
C PHE A 17 3.46 -4.55 14.25
N ASP A 18 4.34 -4.96 15.18
CA ASP A 18 4.06 -6.01 16.16
C ASP A 18 2.90 -5.65 17.12
N ASP A 19 2.59 -4.37 17.26
CA ASP A 19 1.48 -3.87 18.08
C ASP A 19 0.10 -3.93 17.37
N GLY A 20 0.04 -4.51 16.15
CA GLY A 20 -1.18 -4.64 15.37
C GLY A 20 -1.59 -3.37 14.62
N THR A 21 -0.70 -2.38 14.55
CA THR A 21 -0.88 -1.19 13.70
C THR A 21 -0.27 -1.38 12.33
N VAL A 22 -0.72 -0.58 11.36
CA VAL A 22 -0.16 -0.43 10.01
C VAL A 22 0.13 1.03 9.75
N ALA A 23 1.04 1.32 8.81
CA ALA A 23 1.28 2.68 8.34
C ALA A 23 0.77 2.83 6.90
N LEU A 24 0.03 3.90 6.68
CA LEU A 24 -0.46 4.36 5.39
C LEU A 24 0.07 5.76 5.13
N VAL A 25 -0.05 6.21 3.89
CA VAL A 25 0.30 7.57 3.48
C VAL A 25 -0.95 8.31 3.04
N ARG A 26 -1.07 9.57 3.42
CA ARG A 26 -2.10 10.46 2.92
C ARG A 26 -1.49 11.38 1.89
N GLN A 27 -1.91 11.23 0.63
CA GLN A 27 -1.35 11.94 -0.51
C GLN A 27 -2.46 12.55 -1.37
N TYR A 28 -2.22 13.77 -1.89
CA TYR A 28 -3.11 14.39 -2.85
C TYR A 28 -2.94 13.76 -4.24
N ARG A 29 -4.05 13.29 -4.81
CA ARG A 29 -4.06 12.72 -6.16
C ARG A 29 -4.80 13.64 -7.12
N HIS A 30 -4.05 14.32 -7.98
CA HIS A 30 -4.60 15.30 -8.93
C HIS A 30 -5.72 14.73 -9.83
N PRO A 31 -5.66 13.50 -10.37
CA PRO A 31 -6.73 12.96 -11.19
C PRO A 31 -8.07 12.78 -10.46
N THR A 32 -8.03 12.53 -9.15
CA THR A 32 -9.23 12.38 -8.31
C THR A 32 -9.64 13.67 -7.61
N VAL A 33 -8.78 14.70 -7.65
CA VAL A 33 -8.95 16.01 -7.02
C VAL A 33 -9.19 15.89 -5.52
N LYS A 34 -8.56 14.90 -4.85
CA LYS A 34 -8.69 14.70 -3.40
C LYS A 34 -7.48 14.04 -2.78
N TYR A 35 -7.39 14.11 -1.46
CA TYR A 35 -6.44 13.32 -0.70
C TYR A 35 -6.97 11.89 -0.56
N LEU A 36 -6.12 10.92 -0.85
CA LEU A 36 -6.39 9.50 -0.63
C LEU A 36 -5.51 8.98 0.50
N LEU A 37 -6.02 7.98 1.21
CA LEU A 37 -5.24 7.20 2.16
C LEU A 37 -4.79 5.93 1.46
N GLU A 38 -3.47 5.78 1.30
CA GLU A 38 -2.88 4.79 0.41
C GLU A 38 -1.77 3.97 1.10
N LEU A 39 -1.46 2.80 0.55
CA LEU A 39 -0.19 2.14 0.83
C LEU A 39 0.96 2.95 0.22
N PRO A 40 2.12 3.02 0.89
CA PRO A 40 3.36 3.47 0.26
C PRO A 40 3.59 2.71 -1.04
N ALA A 41 3.90 3.42 -2.12
CA ALA A 41 4.07 2.80 -3.43
C ALA A 41 4.76 3.73 -4.42
N GLY A 42 5.63 3.18 -5.23
CA GLY A 42 6.25 3.91 -6.34
C GLY A 42 6.53 3.07 -7.57
N CYS A 43 6.92 3.75 -8.64
CA CYS A 43 7.28 3.13 -9.90
C CYS A 43 8.61 2.38 -9.78
N LEU A 44 8.74 1.30 -10.54
CA LEU A 44 10.01 0.60 -10.67
C LEU A 44 11.01 1.47 -11.48
N ASP A 45 12.24 1.55 -11.00
CA ASP A 45 13.35 2.10 -11.76
C ASP A 45 13.77 1.16 -12.91
N ASP A 46 14.64 1.66 -13.81
CA ASP A 46 15.10 0.85 -14.93
C ASP A 46 15.81 -0.41 -14.44
N ARG A 47 15.27 -1.60 -14.79
CA ARG A 47 15.75 -2.93 -14.40
C ARG A 47 15.68 -3.21 -12.88
N GLU A 48 14.98 -2.40 -12.12
CA GLU A 48 14.76 -2.63 -10.70
C GLU A 48 13.84 -3.86 -10.48
N ARG A 49 14.19 -4.68 -9.50
CA ARG A 49 13.31 -5.77 -9.06
C ARG A 49 12.17 -5.22 -8.20
N PRO A 50 10.93 -5.70 -8.35
CA PRO A 50 9.79 -5.21 -7.57
C PRO A 50 9.98 -5.24 -6.05
N GLU A 51 10.70 -6.26 -5.54
CA GLU A 51 11.03 -6.37 -4.12
C GLU A 51 12.00 -5.27 -3.65
N ALA A 52 12.97 -4.89 -4.51
CA ALA A 52 13.90 -3.81 -4.21
C ALA A 52 13.18 -2.45 -4.23
N ALA A 53 12.30 -2.23 -5.23
CA ALA A 53 11.45 -1.04 -5.28
C ALA A 53 10.58 -0.92 -4.02
N ALA A 54 9.94 -2.02 -3.59
CA ALA A 54 9.16 -2.04 -2.38
C ALA A 54 9.98 -1.63 -1.14
N ALA A 55 11.19 -2.16 -0.99
CA ALA A 55 12.07 -1.80 0.12
C ALA A 55 12.52 -0.33 0.07
N ARG A 56 12.83 0.19 -1.12
CA ARG A 56 13.22 1.58 -1.34
C ARG A 56 12.08 2.53 -0.97
N GLU A 57 10.87 2.30 -1.49
CA GLU A 57 9.70 3.13 -1.21
C GLU A 57 9.33 3.13 0.28
N LEU A 58 9.47 1.98 0.96
CA LEU A 58 9.26 1.88 2.40
C LEU A 58 10.21 2.79 3.18
N GLU A 59 11.49 2.84 2.77
CA GLU A 59 12.50 3.70 3.40
C GLU A 59 12.27 5.17 3.06
N GLU A 60 12.03 5.50 1.79
CA GLU A 60 11.87 6.87 1.30
C GLU A 60 10.64 7.54 1.89
N GLU A 61 9.47 6.93 1.76
CA GLU A 61 8.21 7.53 2.17
C GLU A 61 7.94 7.44 3.68
N LEU A 62 8.38 6.36 4.35
CA LEU A 62 8.07 6.12 5.76
C LEU A 62 9.26 6.14 6.71
N GLY A 63 10.49 6.13 6.20
CA GLY A 63 11.67 5.97 7.05
C GLY A 63 11.68 4.64 7.79
N LEU A 64 11.30 3.56 7.12
CA LEU A 64 11.24 2.21 7.69
C LEU A 64 12.06 1.24 6.86
N VAL A 65 12.74 0.30 7.53
CA VAL A 65 13.43 -0.84 6.93
C VAL A 65 12.75 -2.12 7.42
N ALA A 66 12.40 -3.01 6.48
CA ALA A 66 11.79 -4.29 6.81
C ALA A 66 12.85 -5.37 7.02
N GLY A 67 12.78 -6.10 8.14
CA GLY A 67 13.53 -7.34 8.34
C GLY A 67 12.97 -8.48 7.49
N ARG A 68 11.68 -8.42 7.14
CA ARG A 68 11.00 -9.40 6.29
C ARG A 68 10.06 -8.72 5.31
N LEU A 69 10.20 -9.06 4.02
CA LEU A 69 9.28 -8.73 2.94
C LEU A 69 8.62 -10.01 2.41
N GLU A 70 7.30 -10.05 2.41
CA GLU A 70 6.51 -11.16 1.88
C GLU A 70 5.64 -10.67 0.73
N LYS A 71 5.80 -11.27 -0.45
CA LYS A 71 4.93 -10.94 -1.59
C LYS A 71 3.50 -11.41 -1.31
N LEU A 72 2.54 -10.49 -1.33
CA LEU A 72 1.12 -10.79 -1.16
C LEU A 72 0.48 -11.24 -2.48
N CYS A 73 0.64 -10.44 -3.52
CA CYS A 73 0.12 -10.72 -4.86
C CYS A 73 0.78 -9.82 -5.92
N GLU A 74 0.36 -10.02 -7.16
CA GLU A 74 0.59 -9.09 -8.27
C GLU A 74 -0.68 -9.00 -9.12
N PHE A 75 -0.95 -7.83 -9.68
CA PHE A 75 -2.16 -7.59 -10.48
C PHE A 75 -1.96 -6.44 -11.47
N PHE A 76 -2.84 -6.33 -12.46
CA PHE A 76 -2.92 -5.17 -13.33
C PHE A 76 -3.92 -4.16 -12.76
N VAL A 77 -3.53 -2.88 -12.70
CA VAL A 77 -4.36 -1.83 -12.10
C VAL A 77 -5.58 -1.50 -12.97
N SER A 78 -5.38 -1.35 -14.28
CA SER A 78 -6.48 -1.04 -15.22
C SER A 78 -6.20 -1.60 -16.62
N PRO A 79 -6.25 -2.93 -16.82
CA PRO A 79 -5.75 -3.62 -18.02
C PRO A 79 -6.56 -3.30 -19.28
N GLY A 80 -7.66 -2.57 -19.19
CA GLY A 80 -8.45 -2.11 -20.34
C GLY A 80 -7.72 -1.07 -21.19
N PHE A 81 -6.85 -0.26 -20.61
CA PHE A 81 -6.13 0.82 -21.30
C PHE A 81 -4.73 1.10 -20.75
N CYS A 82 -4.38 0.61 -19.57
CA CYS A 82 -3.09 0.83 -18.91
C CYS A 82 -2.34 -0.48 -18.71
N ALA A 83 -1.05 -0.49 -19.05
CA ALA A 83 -0.18 -1.66 -18.88
C ALA A 83 0.45 -1.75 -17.48
N GLU A 84 0.01 -0.93 -16.53
CA GLU A 84 0.56 -0.94 -15.17
C GLU A 84 0.31 -2.27 -14.47
N LYS A 85 1.41 -2.94 -14.15
CA LYS A 85 1.43 -4.11 -13.27
C LYS A 85 1.91 -3.69 -11.89
N MET A 86 1.19 -4.09 -10.86
CA MET A 86 1.54 -3.79 -9.48
C MET A 86 1.95 -5.06 -8.74
N TRP A 87 3.04 -4.95 -7.97
CA TRP A 87 3.51 -5.98 -7.03
C TRP A 87 3.29 -5.48 -5.62
N LEU A 88 2.62 -6.30 -4.80
CA LEU A 88 2.22 -5.93 -3.46
C LEU A 88 2.92 -6.80 -2.42
N TYR A 89 3.49 -6.14 -1.41
CA TYR A 89 4.27 -6.78 -0.36
C TYR A 89 3.72 -6.45 1.03
N LEU A 90 3.90 -7.38 1.96
CA LEU A 90 3.77 -7.17 3.41
C LEU A 90 5.17 -7.00 3.99
N ALA A 91 5.39 -5.95 4.75
CA ALA A 91 6.62 -5.68 5.47
C ALA A 91 6.41 -5.87 6.98
N THR A 92 7.26 -6.68 7.60
CA THR A 92 7.29 -6.93 9.04
C THR A 92 8.71 -6.83 9.58
N ASP A 93 8.88 -6.95 10.90
CA ASP A 93 10.17 -6.77 11.58
C ASP A 93 10.78 -5.40 11.24
N LEU A 94 9.96 -4.35 11.45
CA LEU A 94 10.25 -3.00 11.01
C LEU A 94 11.24 -2.29 11.95
N THR A 95 12.22 -1.61 11.36
CA THR A 95 13.18 -0.76 12.05
C THR A 95 13.08 0.67 11.51
N GLU A 96 13.10 1.66 12.38
CA GLU A 96 13.06 3.07 12.00
C GLU A 96 14.40 3.54 11.43
N THR A 97 14.34 4.37 10.40
CA THR A 97 15.46 5.09 9.77
C THR A 97 15.02 6.51 9.39
N ALA A 98 15.86 7.26 8.72
CA ALA A 98 15.50 8.59 8.25
C ALA A 98 14.61 8.51 6.99
N GLN A 99 13.47 9.18 7.04
CA GLN A 99 12.60 9.38 5.88
C GLN A 99 13.29 10.28 4.84
N ARG A 100 13.14 9.97 3.56
CA ARG A 100 13.74 10.70 2.44
C ARG A 100 12.76 10.78 1.25
N PRO A 101 11.60 11.45 1.43
CA PRO A 101 10.63 11.59 0.33
C PRO A 101 11.26 12.38 -0.83
N GLU A 102 10.73 12.20 -2.03
CA GLU A 102 11.11 13.02 -3.18
C GLU A 102 10.72 14.50 -2.96
N ASP A 103 11.46 15.43 -3.56
CA ASP A 103 11.32 16.88 -3.30
C ASP A 103 9.94 17.46 -3.61
N ASP A 104 9.15 16.81 -4.47
CA ASP A 104 7.80 17.19 -4.90
C ASP A 104 6.68 16.39 -4.21
N GLU A 105 7.03 15.43 -3.34
CA GLU A 105 6.09 14.62 -2.60
C GLU A 105 5.75 15.21 -1.22
N VAL A 106 4.48 15.58 -1.06
CA VAL A 106 3.92 15.97 0.25
C VAL A 106 3.14 14.78 0.80
N ILE A 107 3.82 14.00 1.63
CA ILE A 107 3.29 12.76 2.22
C ILE A 107 3.07 12.98 3.73
N GLU A 108 1.87 12.65 4.19
CA GLU A 108 1.53 12.56 5.61
C GLU A 108 1.43 11.08 6.01
N VAL A 109 2.28 10.65 6.93
CA VAL A 109 2.24 9.27 7.44
C VAL A 109 1.12 9.12 8.45
N VAL A 110 0.25 8.13 8.24
CA VAL A 110 -0.88 7.81 9.12
C VAL A 110 -0.71 6.40 9.67
N ARG A 111 -0.40 6.29 10.95
CA ARG A 111 -0.33 5.00 11.65
C ARG A 111 -1.62 4.74 12.41
N LEU A 112 -2.23 3.57 12.19
CA LEU A 112 -3.51 3.21 12.79
C LEU A 112 -3.65 1.69 12.97
N PRO A 113 -4.53 1.22 13.88
CA PRO A 113 -4.82 -0.20 14.02
C PRO A 113 -5.34 -0.77 12.70
N ILE A 114 -4.86 -1.96 12.30
CA ILE A 114 -5.33 -2.58 11.05
C ILE A 114 -6.84 -2.84 11.04
N LYS A 115 -7.43 -3.15 12.19
CA LYS A 115 -8.90 -3.30 12.31
C LYS A 115 -9.63 -2.01 11.93
N ARG A 116 -9.09 -0.85 12.32
CA ARG A 116 -9.66 0.45 11.91
C ARG A 116 -9.48 0.66 10.39
N ALA A 117 -8.32 0.33 9.83
CA ALA A 117 -8.10 0.42 8.39
C ALA A 117 -9.08 -0.46 7.59
N LEU A 118 -9.35 -1.68 8.05
CA LEU A 118 -10.35 -2.57 7.45
C LEU A 118 -11.78 -1.98 7.54
N GLN A 119 -12.14 -1.39 8.69
CA GLN A 119 -13.42 -0.71 8.83
C GLN A 119 -13.56 0.48 7.87
N MET A 120 -12.47 1.25 7.69
CA MET A 120 -12.45 2.40 6.77
C MET A 120 -12.68 1.99 5.30
N ILE A 121 -12.40 0.75 4.91
CA ILE A 121 -12.78 0.24 3.58
C ILE A 121 -14.30 0.15 3.45
N THR A 122 -14.98 -0.43 4.46
CA THR A 122 -16.44 -0.58 4.44
C THR A 122 -17.17 0.75 4.59
N ASP A 123 -16.58 1.70 5.31
CA ASP A 123 -17.10 3.05 5.48
C ASP A 123 -16.88 3.95 4.24
N GLY A 124 -16.08 3.49 3.25
CA GLY A 124 -15.74 4.24 2.05
C GLY A 124 -14.72 5.37 2.28
N GLU A 125 -13.98 5.33 3.39
CA GLU A 125 -12.90 6.27 3.67
C GLU A 125 -11.58 5.88 2.97
N ILE A 126 -11.37 4.58 2.75
CA ILE A 126 -10.28 4.05 1.92
C ILE A 126 -10.87 3.62 0.58
N GLU A 127 -10.46 4.31 -0.49
CA GLU A 127 -11.00 4.12 -1.84
C GLU A 127 -9.91 3.63 -2.84
N ASP A 128 -8.65 3.60 -2.41
CA ASP A 128 -7.54 3.19 -3.26
C ASP A 128 -7.45 1.66 -3.38
N ALA A 129 -7.48 1.16 -4.61
CA ALA A 129 -7.56 -0.28 -4.90
C ALA A 129 -6.39 -1.08 -4.32
N LYS A 130 -5.13 -0.61 -4.47
CA LYS A 130 -3.96 -1.33 -3.94
C LYS A 130 -3.99 -1.43 -2.41
N THR A 131 -4.51 -0.39 -1.75
CA THR A 131 -4.65 -0.33 -0.30
C THR A 131 -5.72 -1.29 0.19
N ILE A 132 -6.89 -1.32 -0.46
CA ILE A 132 -7.94 -2.29 -0.17
C ILE A 132 -7.42 -3.73 -0.32
N ILE A 133 -6.79 -4.05 -1.46
CA ILE A 133 -6.24 -5.38 -1.73
C ILE A 133 -5.19 -5.76 -0.67
N GLY A 134 -4.28 -4.84 -0.35
CA GLY A 134 -3.20 -5.06 0.60
C GLY A 134 -3.70 -5.36 2.01
N LEU A 135 -4.60 -4.53 2.52
CA LEU A 135 -5.19 -4.71 3.85
C LEU A 135 -5.96 -6.03 3.94
N MET A 136 -6.76 -6.37 2.94
CA MET A 136 -7.54 -7.61 2.92
C MET A 136 -6.68 -8.86 2.84
N LEU A 137 -5.60 -8.86 2.07
CA LEU A 137 -4.70 -10.00 1.94
C LEU A 137 -3.74 -10.16 3.12
N ALA A 138 -3.36 -9.06 3.77
CA ALA A 138 -2.46 -9.08 4.92
C ALA A 138 -3.18 -9.48 6.22
N ALA A 139 -4.44 -9.10 6.41
CA ALA A 139 -5.18 -9.36 7.64
C ALA A 139 -5.10 -10.82 8.12
N PRO A 140 -5.35 -11.86 7.28
CA PRO A 140 -5.23 -13.26 7.72
C PRO A 140 -3.79 -13.66 8.06
N ARG A 141 -2.78 -13.05 7.42
CA ARG A 141 -1.36 -13.37 7.65
C ARG A 141 -0.84 -12.86 8.98
N ILE A 142 -1.46 -11.83 9.52
CA ILE A 142 -1.15 -11.29 10.86
C ILE A 142 -2.17 -11.70 11.92
N GLY A 143 -2.94 -12.79 11.65
CA GLY A 143 -3.84 -13.42 12.62
C GLY A 143 -5.18 -12.72 12.82
N LEU A 144 -5.61 -11.86 11.86
CA LEU A 144 -6.91 -11.20 11.91
C LEU A 144 -7.84 -11.77 10.84
N SER A 145 -9.14 -11.89 11.17
CA SER A 145 -10.16 -12.12 10.15
C SER A 145 -10.38 -10.83 9.35
N ALA A 146 -10.28 -10.90 8.02
CA ALA A 146 -10.55 -9.75 7.15
C ALA A 146 -12.04 -9.36 7.17
N PHE A 147 -12.91 -10.26 7.62
CA PHE A 147 -14.35 -10.09 7.74
C PHE A 147 -14.85 -10.78 9.00
N GLU A 148 -14.89 -10.06 10.11
CA GLU A 148 -15.91 -10.29 11.13
C GLU A 148 -16.94 -9.18 10.93
N PRO A 149 -18.07 -9.43 10.23
CA PRO A 149 -19.16 -8.48 10.23
C PRO A 149 -19.66 -8.40 11.67
N ASP A 150 -19.57 -7.23 12.29
CA ASP A 150 -20.37 -6.90 13.46
C ASP A 150 -21.85 -6.92 13.02
N TYR A 151 -22.45 -8.10 13.02
CA TYR A 151 -23.89 -8.19 13.04
C TYR A 151 -24.35 -7.92 14.47
N PRO A 152 -24.95 -6.77 14.76
CA PRO A 152 -25.60 -6.59 16.06
C PRO A 152 -26.80 -7.53 16.10
N GLY A 153 -26.66 -8.64 16.80
CA GLY A 153 -27.76 -9.57 17.10
C GLY A 153 -27.67 -10.93 16.40
N ALA A 154 -26.72 -11.75 16.78
CA ALA A 154 -26.81 -13.21 16.70
C ALA A 154 -26.87 -13.77 18.12
#